data_7b58ee2ddac7a6c72d0f3fa5abccccc4
#
_entry.id   7b58ee2ddac7a6c72d0f3fa5abccccc4
#
_cell.length_a   1.000
_cell.length_b   1.000
_cell.length_c   1.000
_cell.angle_alpha   90.00
_cell.angle_beta   90.00
_cell.angle_gamma   90.00
#
_symmetry.space_group_name_H-M   'P 1'
#
loop_
_entity.id
_entity.type
_entity.pdbx_description
1 polymer ?
#
loop_
_entity_poly.entity_id
_entity_poly.type
_entity_poly.pdbx_seq_one_letter_code
_entity_poly.pdbx_strand_id
1 'polypeptide(L)'
;GEVILQASRLICDANPPARILEAGCGEAQIIGALVDAHGSPAGDQSSVGIDRDTKALTVAARQYPGIHFLEGDFTDPHLLLSLGKFDLLLLVNALHHVFSDAYAPELQEINVGLGKDNVRASFAKLAETLKSGGHLILFDGLEAPESPDTPIQLRFQTTQAWQKFQTFAREYQPFQIQYEILQKHDVQLSMRDFTRYVTKIIFLGKPLWERERHESYQYFQEEEMRAMFMDNGFVIQEFRLLSVDYDHWLQEVEIITPHQFPPEHVLITAQKMR
;
A
#
# COMPACT_ATOMS: atom_id res chain seq x y z
N GLY A 1 -6.13 -10.93 5.86
CA GLY A 1 -5.89 -11.59 7.13
C GLY A 1 -5.31 -10.68 8.20
N GLU A 2 -4.03 -10.30 8.10
CA GLU A 2 -3.29 -9.59 9.15
C GLU A 2 -3.91 -8.24 9.56
N VAL A 3 -4.29 -7.39 8.61
CA VAL A 3 -4.93 -6.09 8.89
C VAL A 3 -6.21 -6.27 9.68
N ILE A 4 -7.08 -7.21 9.28
CA ILE A 4 -8.33 -7.50 9.98
C ILE A 4 -8.05 -7.96 11.42
N LEU A 5 -7.06 -8.85 11.61
CA LEU A 5 -6.71 -9.36 12.93
C LEU A 5 -6.21 -8.23 13.85
N GLN A 6 -5.34 -7.36 13.36
CA GLN A 6 -4.84 -6.21 14.12
C GLN A 6 -5.96 -5.21 14.43
N ALA A 7 -6.77 -4.86 13.45
CA ALA A 7 -7.91 -3.97 13.64
C ALA A 7 -8.90 -4.53 14.67
N SER A 8 -9.25 -5.82 14.58
CA SER A 8 -10.14 -6.49 15.53
C SER A 8 -9.64 -6.39 16.98
N ARG A 9 -8.34 -6.57 17.21
CA ARG A 9 -7.73 -6.45 18.54
C ARG A 9 -7.86 -5.04 19.13
N LEU A 10 -7.83 -4.01 18.27
CA LEU A 10 -7.94 -2.62 18.73
C LEU A 10 -9.36 -2.20 19.08
N ILE A 11 -10.37 -2.84 18.48
CA ILE A 11 -11.77 -2.43 18.61
C ILE A 11 -12.69 -3.45 19.30
N CYS A 12 -12.19 -4.65 19.67
CA CYS A 12 -13.00 -5.74 20.21
C CYS A 12 -13.79 -5.37 21.48
N ASP A 13 -13.26 -4.47 22.31
CA ASP A 13 -13.85 -4.04 23.55
C ASP A 13 -14.55 -2.66 23.45
N ALA A 14 -14.68 -2.11 22.23
CA ALA A 14 -15.27 -0.80 22.02
C ALA A 14 -16.78 -0.81 22.33
N ASN A 15 -17.22 0.03 23.27
CA ASN A 15 -18.62 0.22 23.60
C ASN A 15 -18.91 1.73 23.82
N PRO A 16 -19.62 2.42 22.92
CA PRO A 16 -20.25 1.90 21.69
C PRO A 16 -19.25 1.36 20.66
N PRO A 17 -19.70 0.62 19.63
CA PRO A 17 -18.84 0.14 18.54
C PRO A 17 -17.99 1.24 17.94
N ALA A 18 -16.76 0.90 17.53
CA ALA A 18 -15.82 1.85 16.96
C ALA A 18 -16.30 2.36 15.59
N ARG A 19 -16.14 3.66 15.37
CA ARG A 19 -16.37 4.29 14.07
C ARG A 19 -15.11 4.18 13.20
N ILE A 20 -15.22 3.51 12.07
CA ILE A 20 -14.08 3.17 11.19
C ILE A 20 -14.15 4.00 9.92
N LEU A 21 -12.99 4.49 9.46
CA LEU A 21 -12.78 5.03 8.12
C LEU A 21 -11.80 4.12 7.36
N GLU A 22 -12.18 3.63 6.18
CA GLU A 22 -11.25 3.01 5.24
C GLU A 22 -11.13 3.91 4.01
N ALA A 23 -9.94 4.45 3.77
CA ALA A 23 -9.64 5.27 2.60
C ALA A 23 -8.99 4.41 1.51
N GLY A 24 -9.61 4.37 0.32
CA GLY A 24 -9.30 3.42 -0.73
C GLY A 24 -9.91 2.05 -0.44
N CYS A 25 -11.20 1.99 -0.09
CA CYS A 25 -11.83 0.77 0.43
C CYS A 25 -12.14 -0.29 -0.65
N GLY A 26 -12.14 0.06 -1.94
CA GLY A 26 -12.52 -0.86 -3.01
C GLY A 26 -13.88 -1.51 -2.77
N GLU A 27 -13.93 -2.84 -2.78
CA GLU A 27 -15.14 -3.63 -2.45
C GLU A 27 -15.38 -3.79 -0.93
N ALA A 28 -14.67 -3.05 -0.09
CA ALA A 28 -14.84 -2.95 1.36
C ALA A 28 -14.65 -4.28 2.14
N GLN A 29 -13.81 -5.17 1.65
CA GLN A 29 -13.61 -6.49 2.28
C GLN A 29 -13.07 -6.39 3.72
N ILE A 30 -12.29 -5.35 4.02
CA ILE A 30 -11.66 -5.19 5.34
C ILE A 30 -12.62 -4.50 6.31
N ILE A 31 -13.09 -3.30 5.99
CA ILE A 31 -14.05 -2.59 6.84
C ILE A 31 -15.35 -3.37 7.01
N GLY A 32 -15.81 -4.06 5.95
CA GLY A 32 -16.99 -4.92 6.00
C GLY A 32 -16.83 -6.05 7.01
N ALA A 33 -15.73 -6.79 6.95
CA ALA A 33 -15.46 -7.86 7.90
C ALA A 33 -15.37 -7.37 9.35
N LEU A 34 -14.83 -6.17 9.56
CA LEU A 34 -14.75 -5.57 10.90
C LEU A 34 -16.12 -5.15 11.42
N VAL A 35 -16.95 -4.52 10.58
CA VAL A 35 -18.30 -4.11 10.94
C VAL A 35 -19.21 -5.32 11.19
N ASP A 36 -19.10 -6.36 10.40
CA ASP A 36 -19.84 -7.62 10.61
C ASP A 36 -19.46 -8.28 11.95
N ALA A 37 -18.19 -8.23 12.34
CA ALA A 37 -17.70 -8.84 13.57
C ALA A 37 -17.96 -8.02 14.83
N HIS A 38 -17.86 -6.69 14.76
CA HIS A 38 -17.83 -5.80 15.94
C HIS A 38 -18.96 -4.76 15.96
N GLY A 39 -19.75 -4.68 14.87
CA GLY A 39 -20.78 -3.67 14.70
C GLY A 39 -20.23 -2.32 14.22
N SER A 40 -21.14 -1.39 13.96
CA SER A 40 -20.86 0.02 13.62
C SER A 40 -21.87 0.90 14.32
N PRO A 41 -21.50 2.14 14.71
CA PRO A 41 -22.49 3.12 15.16
C PRO A 41 -23.52 3.39 14.05
N ALA A 42 -24.73 3.78 14.42
CA ALA A 42 -25.83 4.00 13.47
C ALA A 42 -25.92 5.47 13.02
N GLY A 43 -26.62 5.70 11.91
CA GLY A 43 -26.91 7.02 11.36
C GLY A 43 -25.65 7.77 10.90
N ASP A 44 -25.60 9.07 11.17
CA ASP A 44 -24.48 9.94 10.76
C ASP A 44 -23.13 9.57 11.40
N GLN A 45 -23.15 8.68 12.38
CA GLN A 45 -21.94 8.14 13.03
C GLN A 45 -21.51 6.79 12.48
N SER A 46 -22.13 6.29 11.42
CA SER A 46 -21.73 5.02 10.79
C SER A 46 -20.29 5.03 10.32
N SER A 47 -19.70 3.84 10.19
CA SER A 47 -18.39 3.66 9.54
C SER A 47 -18.46 4.05 8.07
N VAL A 48 -17.33 4.52 7.51
CA VAL A 48 -17.25 5.10 6.18
C VAL A 48 -16.18 4.40 5.35
N GLY A 49 -16.52 4.03 4.12
CA GLY A 49 -15.59 3.63 3.08
C GLY A 49 -15.54 4.67 1.95
N ILE A 50 -14.34 5.07 1.55
CA ILE A 50 -14.14 6.01 0.43
C ILE A 50 -13.36 5.30 -0.68
N ASP A 51 -13.82 5.43 -1.92
CA ASP A 51 -13.08 4.97 -3.10
C ASP A 51 -13.45 5.79 -4.33
N ARG A 52 -12.57 5.82 -5.33
CA ARG A 52 -12.84 6.43 -6.64
C ARG A 52 -13.60 5.48 -7.59
N ASP A 53 -13.55 4.17 -7.32
CA ASP A 53 -14.17 3.14 -8.16
C ASP A 53 -15.64 2.93 -7.80
N THR A 54 -16.53 3.60 -8.54
CA THR A 54 -18.00 3.49 -8.40
C THR A 54 -18.50 2.05 -8.52
N LYS A 55 -17.82 1.20 -9.33
CA LYS A 55 -18.25 -0.20 -9.51
C LYS A 55 -17.94 -1.00 -8.24
N ALA A 56 -16.74 -0.82 -7.70
CA ALA A 56 -16.36 -1.44 -6.43
C ALA A 56 -17.29 -1.01 -5.29
N LEU A 57 -17.58 0.30 -5.19
CA LEU A 57 -18.52 0.82 -4.19
C LEU A 57 -19.95 0.29 -4.37
N THR A 58 -20.39 0.04 -5.61
CA THR A 58 -21.70 -0.58 -5.86
C THR A 58 -21.76 -2.00 -5.29
N VAL A 59 -20.68 -2.76 -5.42
CA VAL A 59 -20.56 -4.11 -4.82
C VAL A 59 -20.55 -4.00 -3.30
N ALA A 60 -19.70 -3.13 -2.76
CA ALA A 60 -19.56 -2.89 -1.32
C ALA A 60 -20.90 -2.52 -0.65
N ALA A 61 -21.65 -1.58 -1.21
CA ALA A 61 -22.92 -1.11 -0.65
C ALA A 61 -24.00 -2.20 -0.63
N ARG A 62 -23.98 -3.14 -1.57
CA ARG A 62 -24.88 -4.29 -1.56
C ARG A 62 -24.51 -5.31 -0.49
N GLN A 63 -23.21 -5.51 -0.28
CA GLN A 63 -22.71 -6.51 0.65
C GLN A 63 -22.75 -6.03 2.11
N TYR A 64 -22.49 -4.72 2.33
CA TYR A 64 -22.34 -4.12 3.66
C TYR A 64 -23.25 -2.89 3.84
N PRO A 65 -24.59 -3.07 3.92
CA PRO A 65 -25.55 -1.94 3.95
C PRO A 65 -25.47 -1.08 5.23
N GLY A 66 -24.74 -1.54 6.26
CA GLY A 66 -24.50 -0.78 7.50
C GLY A 66 -23.32 0.20 7.44
N ILE A 67 -22.61 0.26 6.28
CA ILE A 67 -21.47 1.15 6.08
C ILE A 67 -21.89 2.25 5.09
N HIS A 68 -21.46 3.48 5.38
CA HIS A 68 -21.67 4.59 4.45
C HIS A 68 -20.52 4.64 3.42
N PHE A 69 -20.86 4.45 2.14
CA PHE A 69 -19.89 4.50 1.05
C PHE A 69 -19.95 5.82 0.31
N LEU A 70 -18.77 6.41 0.08
CA LEU A 70 -18.61 7.68 -0.63
C LEU A 70 -17.71 7.50 -1.83
N GLU A 71 -18.24 7.85 -3.01
CA GLU A 71 -17.42 8.03 -4.20
C GLU A 71 -16.65 9.33 -4.08
N GLY A 72 -15.32 9.25 -4.11
CA GLY A 72 -14.48 10.43 -4.01
C GLY A 72 -13.00 10.13 -3.85
N ASP A 73 -12.25 11.20 -3.88
CA ASP A 73 -10.83 11.19 -3.65
C ASP A 73 -10.54 11.43 -2.16
N PHE A 74 -9.97 10.45 -1.48
CA PHE A 74 -9.60 10.60 -0.07
C PHE A 74 -8.45 11.61 0.17
N THR A 75 -7.86 12.18 -0.90
CA THR A 75 -6.92 13.30 -0.79
C THR A 75 -7.63 14.66 -0.76
N ASP A 76 -8.94 14.72 -1.08
CA ASP A 76 -9.72 15.96 -1.04
C ASP A 76 -10.03 16.38 0.41
N PRO A 77 -9.45 17.50 0.87
CA PRO A 77 -9.67 17.97 2.25
C PRO A 77 -11.12 18.37 2.52
N HIS A 78 -11.89 18.81 1.51
CA HIS A 78 -13.29 19.18 1.70
C HIS A 78 -14.15 17.96 1.98
N LEU A 79 -13.88 16.85 1.29
CA LEU A 79 -14.54 15.57 1.56
C LEU A 79 -14.23 15.14 2.99
N LEU A 80 -12.96 15.09 3.38
CA LEU A 80 -12.54 14.62 4.70
C LEU A 80 -13.12 15.47 5.86
N LEU A 81 -13.15 16.79 5.70
CA LEU A 81 -13.69 17.69 6.73
C LEU A 81 -15.18 17.45 7.02
N SER A 82 -15.95 16.97 6.02
CA SER A 82 -17.37 16.70 6.17
C SER A 82 -17.69 15.44 6.99
N LEU A 83 -16.71 14.54 7.18
CA LEU A 83 -16.94 13.20 7.73
C LEU A 83 -16.96 13.14 9.26
N GLY A 84 -16.41 14.15 9.95
CA GLY A 84 -16.21 14.11 11.39
C GLY A 84 -15.02 13.26 11.82
N LYS A 85 -15.08 12.65 13.02
CA LYS A 85 -13.97 11.94 13.63
C LYS A 85 -14.22 10.44 13.78
N PHE A 86 -13.14 9.67 13.63
CA PHE A 86 -13.12 8.21 13.65
C PHE A 86 -12.28 7.67 14.82
N ASP A 87 -12.59 6.46 15.24
CA ASP A 87 -11.81 5.72 16.24
C ASP A 87 -10.67 4.94 15.60
N LEU A 88 -10.89 4.47 14.35
CA LEU A 88 -9.92 3.71 13.56
C LEU A 88 -9.90 4.23 12.13
N LEU A 89 -8.68 4.46 11.59
CA LEU A 89 -8.40 4.74 10.20
C LEU A 89 -7.64 3.57 9.59
N LEU A 90 -8.11 3.08 8.45
CA LEU A 90 -7.48 2.04 7.64
C LEU A 90 -6.97 2.63 6.34
N LEU A 91 -5.69 2.40 6.05
CA LEU A 91 -5.00 2.72 4.80
C LEU A 91 -4.37 1.43 4.28
N VAL A 92 -5.04 0.75 3.35
CA VAL A 92 -4.60 -0.56 2.86
C VAL A 92 -4.40 -0.51 1.36
N ASN A 93 -3.14 -0.57 0.94
CA ASN A 93 -2.74 -0.41 -0.46
C ASN A 93 -3.34 0.87 -1.09
N ALA A 94 -3.24 2.00 -0.40
CA ALA A 94 -3.90 3.24 -0.79
C ALA A 94 -2.92 4.39 -1.08
N LEU A 95 -1.89 4.57 -0.25
CA LEU A 95 -0.99 5.73 -0.38
C LEU A 95 -0.05 5.62 -1.59
N HIS A 96 0.29 4.42 -2.03
CA HIS A 96 1.10 4.25 -3.24
C HIS A 96 0.40 4.76 -4.51
N HIS A 97 -0.94 4.81 -4.55
CA HIS A 97 -1.67 5.48 -5.64
C HIS A 97 -1.41 6.98 -5.64
N VAL A 98 -1.45 7.63 -4.46
CA VAL A 98 -1.15 9.06 -4.33
C VAL A 98 0.27 9.38 -4.79
N PHE A 99 1.23 8.51 -4.47
CA PHE A 99 2.59 8.61 -4.98
C PHE A 99 2.65 8.46 -6.50
N SER A 100 1.96 7.47 -7.04
CA SER A 100 1.96 7.14 -8.47
C SER A 100 1.22 8.18 -9.33
N ASP A 101 0.26 8.91 -8.76
CA ASP A 101 -0.43 10.04 -9.42
C ASP A 101 0.53 11.20 -9.81
N ALA A 102 1.78 11.21 -9.26
CA ALA A 102 2.84 12.15 -9.65
C ALA A 102 3.63 11.71 -10.90
N TYR A 103 3.11 10.81 -11.72
CA TYR A 103 3.74 10.42 -12.98
C TYR A 103 3.86 11.60 -13.92
N ALA A 104 5.08 11.83 -14.44
CA ALA A 104 5.43 12.90 -15.36
C ALA A 104 5.65 12.31 -16.77
N PRO A 105 4.70 12.47 -17.70
CA PRO A 105 4.79 11.87 -19.04
C PRO A 105 6.02 12.30 -19.83
N GLU A 106 6.49 13.53 -19.62
CA GLU A 106 7.68 14.10 -20.28
C GLU A 106 8.99 13.44 -19.81
N LEU A 107 9.01 12.90 -18.59
CA LEU A 107 10.14 12.17 -18.02
C LEU A 107 9.99 10.64 -18.18
N GLN A 108 8.77 10.19 -18.49
CA GLN A 108 8.36 8.77 -18.49
C GLN A 108 8.64 8.07 -17.16
N GLU A 109 8.51 8.81 -16.05
CA GLU A 109 8.70 8.31 -14.70
C GLU A 109 7.89 9.12 -13.68
N ILE A 110 7.74 8.56 -12.47
CA ILE A 110 7.14 9.29 -11.36
C ILE A 110 8.11 10.38 -10.88
N ASN A 111 7.60 11.59 -10.72
CA ASN A 111 8.33 12.64 -9.99
C ASN A 111 8.34 12.29 -8.50
N VAL A 112 9.44 11.68 -8.06
CA VAL A 112 9.60 11.14 -6.71
C VAL A 112 9.39 12.20 -5.63
N GLY A 113 9.95 13.40 -5.81
CA GLY A 113 9.80 14.50 -4.85
C GLY A 113 8.35 14.90 -4.68
N LEU A 114 7.67 15.21 -5.79
CA LEU A 114 6.26 15.57 -5.80
C LEU A 114 5.37 14.44 -5.25
N GLY A 115 5.63 13.19 -5.66
CA GLY A 115 4.86 12.04 -5.17
C GLY A 115 4.98 11.86 -3.66
N LYS A 116 6.18 11.96 -3.11
CA LYS A 116 6.41 11.90 -1.66
C LYS A 116 5.72 13.05 -0.90
N ASP A 117 5.75 14.25 -1.45
CA ASP A 117 5.09 15.42 -0.83
C ASP A 117 3.57 15.29 -0.87
N ASN A 118 3.00 14.77 -1.96
CA ASN A 118 1.58 14.46 -2.06
C ASN A 118 1.14 13.41 -1.02
N VAL A 119 1.93 12.36 -0.83
CA VAL A 119 1.66 11.33 0.20
C VAL A 119 1.68 11.95 1.60
N ARG A 120 2.70 12.76 1.94
CA ARG A 120 2.78 13.43 3.25
C ARG A 120 1.59 14.36 3.49
N ALA A 121 1.23 15.17 2.49
CA ALA A 121 0.09 16.07 2.58
C ALA A 121 -1.24 15.33 2.77
N SER A 122 -1.47 14.26 2.02
CA SER A 122 -2.67 13.43 2.12
C SER A 122 -2.74 12.70 3.45
N PHE A 123 -1.62 12.13 3.91
CA PHE A 123 -1.53 11.48 5.22
C PHE A 123 -1.86 12.44 6.37
N ALA A 124 -1.34 13.67 6.33
CA ALA A 124 -1.62 14.69 7.33
C ALA A 124 -3.12 15.00 7.42
N LYS A 125 -3.81 15.14 6.28
CA LYS A 125 -5.27 15.37 6.23
C LYS A 125 -6.07 14.17 6.75
N LEU A 126 -5.69 12.97 6.37
CA LEU A 126 -6.29 11.75 6.87
C LEU A 126 -6.09 11.60 8.39
N ALA A 127 -4.91 11.91 8.90
CA ALA A 127 -4.63 11.91 10.33
C ALA A 127 -5.56 12.86 11.12
N GLU A 128 -5.96 14.00 10.53
CA GLU A 128 -6.91 14.92 11.13
C GLU A 128 -8.29 14.30 11.31
N THR A 129 -8.67 13.27 10.57
CA THR A 129 -9.98 12.59 10.73
C THR A 129 -10.06 11.72 11.99
N LEU A 130 -8.93 11.39 12.62
CA LEU A 130 -8.90 10.59 13.84
C LEU A 130 -9.21 11.40 15.09
N LYS A 131 -9.91 10.77 16.03
CA LYS A 131 -10.02 11.24 17.42
C LYS A 131 -8.66 11.21 18.10
N SER A 132 -8.50 12.00 19.14
CA SER A 132 -7.38 11.86 20.08
C SER A 132 -7.42 10.48 20.72
N GLY A 133 -6.32 9.75 20.71
CA GLY A 133 -6.24 8.35 21.14
C GLY A 133 -6.76 7.32 20.14
N GLY A 134 -7.27 7.76 18.98
CA GLY A 134 -7.68 6.87 17.89
C GLY A 134 -6.49 6.16 17.24
N HIS A 135 -6.76 5.07 16.52
CA HIS A 135 -5.73 4.22 15.92
C HIS A 135 -5.70 4.36 14.41
N LEU A 136 -4.53 4.15 13.84
CA LEU A 136 -4.30 4.05 12.40
C LEU A 136 -3.60 2.72 12.11
N ILE A 137 -4.11 2.00 11.11
CA ILE A 137 -3.42 0.85 10.53
C ILE A 137 -3.11 1.19 9.09
N LEU A 138 -1.82 1.10 8.73
CA LEU A 138 -1.34 1.20 7.36
C LEU A 138 -0.76 -0.13 6.93
N PHE A 139 -1.21 -0.62 5.78
CA PHE A 139 -0.55 -1.69 5.04
C PHE A 139 -0.30 -1.21 3.63
N ASP A 140 0.97 -1.00 3.28
CA ASP A 140 1.34 -0.48 1.96
C ASP A 140 2.77 -0.90 1.59
N GLY A 141 3.20 -0.54 0.38
CA GLY A 141 4.54 -0.79 -0.09
C GLY A 141 5.60 0.04 0.64
N LEU A 142 6.81 -0.47 0.64
CA LEU A 142 8.00 0.16 1.23
C LEU A 142 9.21 -0.11 0.35
N GLU A 143 10.17 0.83 0.32
CA GLU A 143 11.50 0.56 -0.22
C GLU A 143 12.20 -0.51 0.61
N ALA A 144 13.07 -1.30 -0.02
CA ALA A 144 13.87 -2.29 0.69
C ALA A 144 14.65 -1.66 1.86
N PRO A 145 14.78 -2.36 3.00
CA PRO A 145 15.55 -1.85 4.16
C PRO A 145 17.03 -1.61 3.84
N GLU A 146 17.58 -2.39 2.89
CA GLU A 146 18.92 -2.14 2.37
C GLU A 146 18.94 -0.90 1.48
N SER A 147 20.15 -0.35 1.24
CA SER A 147 20.27 0.78 0.32
C SER A 147 19.60 0.44 -1.03
N PRO A 148 18.67 1.27 -1.51
CA PRO A 148 17.96 1.02 -2.77
C PRO A 148 18.87 0.81 -3.98
N ASP A 149 20.07 1.40 -3.95
CA ASP A 149 21.05 1.33 -5.03
C ASP A 149 22.05 0.16 -4.89
N THR A 150 21.91 -0.67 -3.84
CA THR A 150 22.75 -1.86 -3.66
C THR A 150 22.63 -2.78 -4.88
N PRO A 151 23.76 -3.14 -5.55
CA PRO A 151 23.72 -4.05 -6.68
C PRO A 151 23.40 -5.47 -6.23
N ILE A 152 22.45 -6.11 -6.89
CA ILE A 152 22.07 -7.50 -6.68
C ILE A 152 22.21 -8.29 -7.97
N GLN A 153 22.74 -9.51 -7.87
CA GLN A 153 22.86 -10.41 -9.01
C GLN A 153 21.84 -11.54 -8.90
N LEU A 154 21.09 -11.71 -9.98
CA LEU A 154 20.00 -12.68 -10.11
C LEU A 154 20.29 -13.66 -11.23
N ARG A 155 19.88 -14.91 -11.02
CA ARG A 155 19.79 -15.94 -12.05
C ARG A 155 18.35 -16.35 -12.25
N PHE A 156 17.87 -16.24 -13.51
CA PHE A 156 16.55 -16.78 -13.86
C PHE A 156 16.67 -18.27 -14.20
N GLN A 157 15.98 -19.09 -13.44
CA GLN A 157 16.10 -20.56 -13.49
C GLN A 157 15.64 -21.16 -14.82
N THR A 158 14.72 -20.47 -15.52
CA THR A 158 14.16 -20.94 -16.79
C THR A 158 14.15 -19.85 -17.83
N THR A 159 14.14 -20.24 -19.12
CA THR A 159 13.94 -19.30 -20.22
C THR A 159 12.61 -18.54 -20.10
N GLN A 160 11.58 -19.17 -19.57
CA GLN A 160 10.27 -18.53 -19.36
C GLN A 160 10.35 -17.43 -18.29
N ALA A 161 11.00 -17.69 -17.15
CA ALA A 161 11.22 -16.70 -16.10
C ALA A 161 12.04 -15.50 -16.62
N TRP A 162 13.09 -15.77 -17.40
CA TRP A 162 13.87 -14.74 -18.09
C TRP A 162 13.01 -13.87 -19.02
N GLN A 163 12.17 -14.49 -19.86
CA GLN A 163 11.28 -13.77 -20.76
C GLN A 163 10.23 -12.94 -20.01
N LYS A 164 9.70 -13.44 -18.90
CA LYS A 164 8.80 -12.69 -18.02
C LYS A 164 9.48 -11.42 -17.49
N PHE A 165 10.71 -11.54 -16.98
CA PHE A 165 11.48 -10.39 -16.49
C PHE A 165 11.72 -9.36 -17.61
N GLN A 166 12.13 -9.78 -18.79
CA GLN A 166 12.32 -8.88 -19.92
C GLN A 166 11.04 -8.16 -20.33
N THR A 167 9.91 -8.86 -20.30
CA THR A 167 8.60 -8.28 -20.58
C THR A 167 8.23 -7.25 -19.52
N PHE A 168 8.39 -7.60 -18.24
CA PHE A 168 8.19 -6.69 -17.12
C PHE A 168 9.05 -5.43 -17.27
N ALA A 169 10.35 -5.57 -17.47
CA ALA A 169 11.28 -4.46 -17.58
C ALA A 169 10.94 -3.51 -18.75
N ARG A 170 10.36 -4.03 -19.83
CA ARG A 170 9.90 -3.24 -20.97
C ARG A 170 8.56 -2.53 -20.73
N GLU A 171 7.65 -3.17 -20.01
CA GLU A 171 6.24 -2.72 -19.88
C GLU A 171 5.96 -1.92 -18.61
N TYR A 172 6.80 -2.05 -17.58
CA TYR A 172 6.67 -1.29 -16.34
C TYR A 172 7.00 0.19 -16.58
N GLN A 173 6.05 1.08 -16.30
CA GLN A 173 6.12 2.48 -16.71
C GLN A 173 6.52 3.49 -15.63
N PRO A 174 6.26 3.25 -14.32
CA PRO A 174 6.61 4.23 -13.29
C PRO A 174 8.07 4.62 -13.25
N PHE A 175 8.95 3.68 -13.63
CA PHE A 175 10.39 3.86 -13.72
C PHE A 175 10.97 2.90 -14.74
N GLN A 176 12.02 3.32 -15.44
CA GLN A 176 12.76 2.41 -16.30
C GLN A 176 13.57 1.44 -15.43
N ILE A 177 13.33 0.14 -15.57
CA ILE A 177 14.12 -0.89 -14.89
C ILE A 177 15.50 -0.98 -15.56
N GLN A 178 16.55 -0.68 -14.77
CA GLN A 178 17.93 -0.72 -15.22
C GLN A 178 18.58 -2.04 -14.84
N TYR A 179 19.13 -2.75 -15.81
CA TYR A 179 19.85 -4.01 -15.55
C TYR A 179 20.96 -4.24 -16.55
N GLU A 180 22.00 -4.96 -16.12
CA GLU A 180 23.10 -5.43 -16.94
C GLU A 180 23.04 -6.96 -17.10
N ILE A 181 23.18 -7.45 -18.31
CA ILE A 181 23.26 -8.89 -18.57
C ILE A 181 24.71 -9.34 -18.36
N LEU A 182 24.94 -10.17 -17.35
CA LEU A 182 26.28 -10.70 -17.03
C LEU A 182 26.61 -11.93 -17.89
N GLN A 183 25.64 -12.81 -18.02
CA GLN A 183 25.66 -13.99 -18.89
C GLN A 183 24.23 -14.46 -19.19
N LYS A 184 24.07 -15.56 -19.92
CA LYS A 184 22.74 -16.07 -20.27
C LYS A 184 21.91 -16.28 -19.00
N HIS A 185 20.80 -15.55 -18.86
CA HIS A 185 19.85 -15.57 -17.75
C HIS A 185 20.36 -15.00 -16.41
N ASP A 186 21.61 -14.51 -16.34
CA ASP A 186 22.14 -13.85 -15.16
C ASP A 186 22.17 -12.33 -15.40
N VAL A 187 21.65 -11.57 -14.45
CA VAL A 187 21.59 -10.10 -14.53
C VAL A 187 22.07 -9.46 -13.23
N GLN A 188 22.54 -8.22 -13.36
CA GLN A 188 22.75 -7.33 -12.22
C GLN A 188 21.82 -6.13 -12.36
N LEU A 189 21.14 -5.79 -11.26
CA LEU A 189 20.27 -4.61 -11.15
C LEU A 189 20.35 -4.06 -9.71
N SER A 190 19.68 -2.93 -9.47
CA SER A 190 19.59 -2.38 -8.12
C SER A 190 18.61 -3.17 -7.25
N MET A 191 18.80 -3.15 -5.92
CA MET A 191 17.84 -3.70 -4.96
C MET A 191 16.46 -3.06 -5.16
N ARG A 192 16.39 -1.76 -5.45
CA ARG A 192 15.15 -1.03 -5.76
C ARG A 192 14.41 -1.64 -6.95
N ASP A 193 15.10 -1.87 -8.07
CA ASP A 193 14.47 -2.41 -9.27
C ASP A 193 14.07 -3.87 -9.08
N PHE A 194 14.82 -4.62 -8.29
CA PHE A 194 14.44 -5.96 -7.90
C PHE A 194 13.18 -5.97 -7.02
N THR A 195 13.08 -5.06 -6.05
CA THR A 195 11.89 -4.91 -5.20
C THR A 195 10.65 -4.57 -6.05
N ARG A 196 10.78 -3.65 -7.01
CA ARG A 196 9.72 -3.32 -7.98
C ARG A 196 9.28 -4.55 -8.79
N TYR A 197 10.25 -5.31 -9.27
CA TYR A 197 9.99 -6.56 -10.00
C TYR A 197 9.22 -7.56 -9.14
N VAL A 198 9.70 -7.88 -7.96
CA VAL A 198 9.07 -8.86 -7.05
C VAL A 198 7.64 -8.45 -6.70
N THR A 199 7.41 -7.16 -6.44
CA THR A 199 6.09 -6.64 -6.06
C THR A 199 5.06 -6.73 -7.19
N LYS A 200 5.47 -6.49 -8.45
CA LYS A 200 4.54 -6.27 -9.56
C LYS A 200 4.43 -7.45 -10.55
N ILE A 201 5.44 -8.30 -10.64
CA ILE A 201 5.46 -9.39 -11.64
C ILE A 201 4.31 -10.38 -11.47
N ILE A 202 3.74 -10.50 -10.28
CA ILE A 202 2.58 -11.36 -10.00
C ILE A 202 1.32 -10.96 -10.80
N PHE A 203 1.27 -9.72 -11.28
CA PHE A 203 0.17 -9.18 -12.09
C PHE A 203 0.41 -9.33 -13.59
N LEU A 204 1.65 -9.57 -14.03
CA LEU A 204 1.99 -9.67 -15.46
C LEU A 204 1.15 -10.75 -16.16
N GLY A 205 0.50 -10.35 -17.25
CA GLY A 205 -0.39 -11.21 -18.03
C GLY A 205 -1.78 -11.44 -17.41
N LYS A 206 -2.11 -10.78 -16.31
CA LYS A 206 -3.44 -10.79 -15.68
C LYS A 206 -4.21 -9.51 -16.01
N PRO A 207 -5.56 -9.49 -15.90
CA PRO A 207 -6.37 -8.30 -16.17
C PRO A 207 -5.95 -7.04 -15.39
N LEU A 208 -5.41 -7.20 -14.17
CA LEU A 208 -4.94 -6.10 -13.35
C LEU A 208 -3.64 -5.47 -13.86
N TRP A 209 -2.86 -6.15 -14.72
CA TRP A 209 -1.57 -5.66 -15.21
C TRP A 209 -1.66 -4.28 -15.87
N GLU A 210 -2.73 -4.03 -16.61
CA GLU A 210 -2.94 -2.74 -17.29
C GLU A 210 -3.00 -1.54 -16.32
N ARG A 211 -3.41 -1.76 -15.07
CA ARG A 211 -3.36 -0.75 -14.01
C ARG A 211 -2.04 -0.81 -13.25
N GLU A 212 -1.69 -1.98 -12.77
CA GLU A 212 -0.54 -2.20 -11.87
C GLU A 212 0.80 -1.79 -12.49
N ARG A 213 0.95 -1.87 -13.83
CA ARG A 213 2.16 -1.45 -14.53
C ARG A 213 2.39 0.06 -14.54
N HIS A 214 1.42 0.86 -14.11
CA HIS A 214 1.51 2.32 -13.99
C HIS A 214 1.75 2.80 -12.56
N GLU A 215 1.85 1.90 -11.59
CA GLU A 215 1.93 2.21 -10.17
C GLU A 215 3.22 1.68 -9.55
N SER A 216 3.78 2.40 -8.58
CA SER A 216 4.90 1.95 -7.76
C SER A 216 4.51 1.88 -6.30
N TYR A 217 4.70 0.71 -5.67
CA TYR A 217 4.49 0.53 -4.24
C TYR A 217 5.66 1.05 -3.40
N GLN A 218 6.84 1.18 -4.00
CA GLN A 218 8.03 1.66 -3.33
C GLN A 218 8.11 3.18 -3.44
N TYR A 219 7.87 3.89 -2.35
CA TYR A 219 7.89 5.36 -2.29
C TYR A 219 8.62 5.93 -1.07
N PHE A 220 8.58 5.28 0.10
CA PHE A 220 9.32 5.68 1.29
C PHE A 220 10.28 4.59 1.76
N GLN A 221 11.41 5.01 2.31
CA GLN A 221 12.24 4.18 3.18
C GLN A 221 11.62 4.11 4.58
N GLU A 222 12.05 3.15 5.40
CA GLU A 222 11.54 2.96 6.76
C GLU A 222 11.60 4.25 7.59
N GLU A 223 12.73 4.95 7.53
CA GLU A 223 12.94 6.19 8.30
C GLU A 223 11.96 7.30 7.88
N GLU A 224 11.73 7.46 6.58
CA GLU A 224 10.77 8.44 6.05
C GLU A 224 9.34 8.08 6.45
N MET A 225 8.98 6.79 6.41
CA MET A 225 7.67 6.32 6.83
C MET A 225 7.46 6.57 8.33
N ARG A 226 8.43 6.24 9.17
CA ARG A 226 8.38 6.52 10.63
C ARG A 226 8.28 8.01 10.92
N ALA A 227 9.07 8.84 10.23
CA ALA A 227 9.02 10.30 10.37
C ALA A 227 7.63 10.85 10.04
N MET A 228 7.00 10.40 8.93
CA MET A 228 5.64 10.80 8.56
C MET A 228 4.63 10.55 9.68
N PHE A 229 4.70 9.40 10.36
CA PHE A 229 3.81 9.12 11.50
C PHE A 229 4.10 10.03 12.68
N MET A 230 5.37 10.18 13.08
CA MET A 230 5.76 11.01 14.23
C MET A 230 5.41 12.49 14.02
N ASP A 231 5.66 13.02 12.83
CA ASP A 231 5.36 14.42 12.48
C ASP A 231 3.86 14.73 12.51
N ASN A 232 3.01 13.71 12.38
CA ASN A 232 1.56 13.83 12.47
C ASN A 232 0.98 13.40 13.84
N GLY A 233 1.82 13.31 14.86
CA GLY A 233 1.43 13.08 16.24
C GLY A 233 1.02 11.64 16.55
N PHE A 234 1.62 10.66 15.89
CA PHE A 234 1.41 9.25 16.19
C PHE A 234 2.54 8.64 17.00
N VAL A 235 2.18 7.72 17.88
CA VAL A 235 3.09 6.76 18.48
C VAL A 235 2.92 5.44 17.74
N ILE A 236 3.98 4.97 17.10
CA ILE A 236 4.00 3.68 16.41
C ILE A 236 4.07 2.56 17.45
N GLN A 237 3.07 1.69 17.47
CA GLN A 237 2.96 0.54 18.38
C GLN A 237 3.55 -0.72 17.74
N GLU A 238 3.40 -0.87 16.43
CA GLU A 238 3.96 -1.97 15.64
C GLU A 238 4.46 -1.43 14.30
N PHE A 239 5.63 -1.89 13.88
CA PHE A 239 6.19 -1.67 12.55
C PHE A 239 6.78 -2.99 12.08
N ARG A 240 6.09 -3.66 11.17
CA ARG A 240 6.46 -5.00 10.73
C ARG A 240 6.63 -5.04 9.22
N LEU A 241 7.82 -5.42 8.80
CA LEU A 241 8.13 -5.67 7.40
C LEU A 241 7.53 -7.01 6.97
N LEU A 242 6.98 -7.05 5.79
CA LEU A 242 6.30 -8.21 5.22
C LEU A 242 6.80 -8.47 3.81
N SER A 243 6.93 -9.75 3.51
CA SER A 243 7.38 -10.22 2.21
C SER A 243 6.29 -11.05 1.55
N VAL A 244 6.23 -11.01 0.22
CA VAL A 244 5.40 -11.92 -0.55
C VAL A 244 5.92 -13.35 -0.41
N ASP A 245 5.06 -14.33 -0.62
CA ASP A 245 5.36 -15.77 -0.57
C ASP A 245 6.61 -16.14 -1.40
N TYR A 246 7.71 -16.38 -0.69
CA TYR A 246 9.02 -16.67 -1.29
C TYR A 246 9.10 -18.02 -1.98
N ASP A 247 8.35 -19.02 -1.53
CA ASP A 247 8.45 -20.37 -2.06
C ASP A 247 8.14 -20.41 -3.55
N HIS A 248 7.26 -19.54 -4.01
CA HIS A 248 6.97 -19.38 -5.42
C HIS A 248 8.15 -18.78 -6.20
N TRP A 249 8.81 -17.76 -5.61
CA TRP A 249 9.92 -17.04 -6.25
C TRP A 249 11.19 -17.87 -6.38
N LEU A 250 11.51 -18.69 -5.39
CA LEU A 250 12.69 -19.55 -5.39
C LEU A 250 12.74 -20.50 -6.60
N GLN A 251 11.60 -20.81 -7.19
CA GLN A 251 11.52 -21.64 -8.39
C GLN A 251 11.81 -20.86 -9.70
N GLU A 252 11.65 -19.54 -9.68
CA GLU A 252 11.84 -18.69 -10.86
C GLU A 252 13.18 -17.92 -10.85
N VAL A 253 13.61 -17.49 -9.66
CA VAL A 253 14.76 -16.59 -9.49
C VAL A 253 15.65 -17.04 -8.33
N GLU A 254 16.95 -17.14 -8.57
CA GLU A 254 18.00 -17.33 -7.57
C GLU A 254 18.73 -16.02 -7.36
N ILE A 255 18.95 -15.62 -6.10
CA ILE A 255 19.83 -14.51 -5.74
C ILE A 255 21.26 -15.05 -5.62
N ILE A 256 22.17 -14.61 -6.50
CA ILE A 256 23.56 -15.07 -6.53
C ILE A 256 24.40 -14.33 -5.48
N THR A 257 24.14 -13.04 -5.27
CA THR A 257 24.80 -12.23 -4.24
C THR A 257 24.28 -12.58 -2.86
N PRO A 258 25.04 -12.35 -1.78
CA PRO A 258 24.63 -12.74 -0.42
C PRO A 258 23.55 -11.80 0.15
N HIS A 259 22.46 -11.62 -0.59
CA HIS A 259 21.30 -10.83 -0.20
C HIS A 259 20.08 -11.74 -0.05
N GLN A 260 19.11 -11.27 0.71
CA GLN A 260 17.81 -11.92 0.84
C GLN A 260 16.79 -11.24 -0.08
N PHE A 261 15.65 -11.90 -0.32
CA PHE A 261 14.52 -11.24 -0.95
C PHE A 261 14.08 -10.06 -0.08
N PRO A 262 13.91 -8.87 -0.67
CA PRO A 262 13.51 -7.69 0.10
C PRO A 262 12.07 -7.85 0.60
N PRO A 263 11.77 -7.44 1.84
CA PRO A 263 10.40 -7.17 2.23
C PRO A 263 9.90 -5.95 1.44
N GLU A 264 8.80 -6.13 0.75
CA GLU A 264 8.26 -5.11 -0.15
C GLU A 264 7.03 -4.38 0.41
N HIS A 265 6.53 -4.82 1.57
CA HIS A 265 5.39 -4.21 2.27
C HIS A 265 5.71 -3.96 3.74
N VAL A 266 4.94 -3.06 4.32
CA VAL A 266 4.96 -2.78 5.75
C VAL A 266 3.54 -2.81 6.33
N LEU A 267 3.38 -3.37 7.52
CA LEU A 267 2.21 -3.21 8.37
C LEU A 267 2.58 -2.34 9.56
N ILE A 268 1.89 -1.22 9.69
CA ILE A 268 2.10 -0.28 10.79
C ILE A 268 0.80 -0.15 11.58
N THR A 269 0.88 -0.30 12.89
CA THR A 269 -0.18 0.05 13.83
C THR A 269 0.31 1.21 14.67
N ALA A 270 -0.47 2.29 14.72
CA ALA A 270 -0.09 3.49 15.44
C ALA A 270 -1.28 4.13 16.16
N GLN A 271 -1.03 4.84 17.24
CA GLN A 271 -2.04 5.56 18.01
C GLN A 271 -1.78 7.06 17.97
N LYS A 272 -2.82 7.84 17.70
CA LYS A 272 -2.75 9.30 17.72
C LYS A 272 -2.61 9.80 19.16
N MET A 273 -1.62 10.63 19.43
CA MET A 273 -1.42 11.23 20.75
C MET A 273 -2.64 12.08 21.17
N ARG A 274 -2.81 12.25 22.47
CA ARG A 274 -3.89 13.05 23.07
C ARG A 274 -3.61 14.55 22.96
#